data_5eb5310a3de3f77ba8d121699007628e
#
_entry.id   5eb5310a3de3f77ba8d121699007628e
#
_cell.length_a   1.000
_cell.length_b   1.000
_cell.length_c   1.000
_cell.angle_alpha   90.00
_cell.angle_beta   90.00
_cell.angle_gamma   90.00
#
_symmetry.space_group_name_H-M   'P 1'
#
loop_
_entity.id
_entity.type
_entity.pdbx_description
1 polymer ?
#
loop_
_entity_poly.entity_id
_entity_poly.type
_entity_poly.pdbx_seq_one_letter_code
_entity_poly.pdbx_strand_id
1 'polypeptide(L)'
;CDTPAGKYEFLGYVTREDGSVPNIGRWFDPAILSEESGNYLYYGFSPSFRFPGMETLEIPGAMMVKLADDMHTIISEPVCVANGYDTAKGTDYEEHPFFEASSIRKFGEWYYFVYSSQQMHELCYGMSKTPEGPFEYKGVIVSNGDIGYEGNELATNYYGNNHGGLVEINGKHYIFWHRHTHGRAFSRQGCADKVEILADGTIPQIEMTS
;
A
#
# COMPACT_ATOMS: atom_id res chain seq x y z
N CYS A 1 12.28 2.97 19.85
CA CYS A 1 12.83 1.65 20.21
C CYS A 1 14.01 1.32 19.30
N ASP A 2 15.13 0.86 19.84
CA ASP A 2 16.37 0.61 19.08
C ASP A 2 16.39 -0.77 18.39
N THR A 3 15.47 -1.65 18.73
CA THR A 3 15.35 -2.98 18.12
C THR A 3 13.89 -3.39 17.95
N PRO A 4 13.53 -4.18 16.93
CA PRO A 4 12.13 -4.58 16.67
C PRO A 4 11.46 -5.31 17.85
N ALA A 5 12.24 -5.99 18.69
CA ALA A 5 11.77 -6.71 19.89
C ALA A 5 11.92 -5.90 21.19
N GLY A 6 12.34 -4.65 21.11
CA GLY A 6 12.57 -3.82 22.28
C GLY A 6 11.30 -3.25 22.90
N LYS A 7 11.47 -2.45 23.94
CA LYS A 7 10.39 -1.71 24.58
C LYS A 7 10.08 -0.46 23.74
N TYR A 8 8.86 -0.38 23.21
CA TYR A 8 8.39 0.78 22.46
C TYR A 8 7.94 1.88 23.42
N GLU A 9 8.31 3.12 23.08
CA GLU A 9 7.87 4.33 23.75
C GLU A 9 7.02 5.16 22.78
N PHE A 10 5.91 5.70 23.24
CA PHE A 10 5.08 6.60 22.45
C PHE A 10 5.77 7.97 22.35
N LEU A 11 6.12 8.39 21.14
CA LEU A 11 6.81 9.66 20.89
C LEU A 11 5.84 10.82 20.70
N GLY A 12 4.66 10.58 20.14
CA GLY A 12 3.68 11.62 19.83
C GLY A 12 2.80 11.23 18.65
N TYR A 13 1.88 12.12 18.31
CA TYR A 13 1.10 12.04 17.09
C TYR A 13 1.88 12.65 15.92
N VAL A 14 1.63 12.15 14.72
CA VAL A 14 2.18 12.76 13.50
C VAL A 14 1.41 14.03 13.20
N THR A 15 2.05 15.19 13.34
CA THR A 15 1.46 16.52 13.16
C THR A 15 2.46 17.48 12.53
N ARG A 16 2.02 18.64 12.09
CA ARG A 16 2.91 19.77 11.82
C ARG A 16 3.46 20.33 13.13
N GLU A 17 4.46 21.21 13.04
CA GLU A 17 5.09 21.87 14.19
C GLU A 17 4.07 22.64 15.07
N ASP A 18 3.03 23.20 14.45
CA ASP A 18 1.94 23.90 15.13
C ASP A 18 0.87 22.98 15.73
N GLY A 19 1.06 21.66 15.65
CA GLY A 19 0.13 20.63 16.12
C GLY A 19 -1.03 20.33 15.17
N SER A 20 -1.10 20.99 14.01
CA SER A 20 -2.14 20.73 13.02
C SER A 20 -1.84 19.46 12.20
N VAL A 21 -2.90 18.88 11.61
CA VAL A 21 -2.84 17.75 10.69
C VAL A 21 -3.49 18.16 9.37
N PRO A 22 -2.87 17.87 8.20
CA PRO A 22 -3.49 18.12 6.92
C PRO A 22 -4.87 17.46 6.79
N ASN A 23 -5.87 18.23 6.34
CA ASN A 23 -7.23 17.76 6.14
C ASN A 23 -7.44 17.22 4.71
N ILE A 24 -6.52 16.35 4.27
CA ILE A 24 -6.57 15.70 2.97
C ILE A 24 -6.11 14.25 3.10
N GLY A 25 -6.82 13.33 2.43
CA GLY A 25 -6.61 11.90 2.62
C GLY A 25 -7.10 11.43 3.99
N ARG A 26 -7.40 10.15 4.10
CA ARG A 26 -7.70 9.50 5.39
C ARG A 26 -6.41 8.95 5.99
N TRP A 27 -6.06 9.38 7.19
CA TRP A 27 -4.91 8.86 7.93
C TRP A 27 -5.18 7.41 8.38
N PHE A 28 -4.73 6.45 7.57
CA PHE A 28 -5.02 5.03 7.75
C PHE A 28 -3.91 4.19 7.11
N ASP A 29 -3.62 3.01 7.66
CA ASP A 29 -2.63 2.04 7.18
C ASP A 29 -1.29 2.69 6.77
N PRO A 30 -0.54 3.25 7.73
CA PRO A 30 0.68 3.97 7.44
C PRO A 30 1.83 3.05 7.03
N ALA A 31 2.63 3.50 6.06
CA ALA A 31 3.92 2.91 5.71
C ALA A 31 5.02 3.97 5.74
N ILE A 32 6.20 3.59 6.19
CA ILE A 32 7.38 4.47 6.27
C ILE A 32 8.47 3.96 5.34
N LEU A 33 9.06 4.89 4.59
CA LEU A 33 10.33 4.74 3.92
C LEU A 33 11.31 5.76 4.52
N SER A 34 12.44 5.28 5.00
CA SER A 34 13.52 6.12 5.53
C SER A 34 14.79 5.86 4.72
N GLU A 35 15.37 6.89 4.15
CA GLU A 35 16.61 6.84 3.36
C GLU A 35 17.38 8.16 3.49
N GLU A 36 18.56 8.27 2.87
CA GLU A 36 19.39 9.49 2.96
C GLU A 36 18.67 10.75 2.46
N SER A 37 17.73 10.63 1.53
CA SER A 37 16.94 11.73 0.99
C SER A 37 15.82 12.21 1.90
N GLY A 38 15.51 11.47 2.99
CA GLY A 38 14.51 11.86 4.00
C GLY A 38 13.62 10.70 4.44
N ASN A 39 12.63 11.06 5.25
CA ASN A 39 11.63 10.15 5.79
C ASN A 39 10.28 10.43 5.13
N TYR A 40 9.65 9.40 4.59
CA TYR A 40 8.42 9.48 3.80
C TYR A 40 7.34 8.63 4.46
N LEU A 41 6.23 9.25 4.83
CA LEU A 41 5.06 8.56 5.39
C LEU A 41 3.97 8.48 4.33
N TYR A 42 3.60 7.27 3.96
CA TYR A 42 2.48 6.98 3.06
C TYR A 42 1.28 6.56 3.89
N TYR A 43 0.08 6.97 3.50
CA TYR A 43 -1.15 6.67 4.21
C TYR A 43 -2.35 6.79 3.27
N GLY A 44 -3.46 6.19 3.61
CA GLY A 44 -4.69 6.38 2.86
C GLY A 44 -5.77 5.35 3.15
N PHE A 45 -7.01 5.80 2.94
CA PHE A 45 -8.19 4.96 2.88
C PHE A 45 -9.18 5.63 1.94
N SER A 46 -9.45 5.04 0.79
CA SER A 46 -10.25 5.62 -0.28
C SER A 46 -11.42 4.71 -0.66
N PRO A 47 -12.43 4.54 0.23
CA PRO A 47 -13.57 3.68 -0.05
C PRO A 47 -14.50 4.30 -1.09
N SER A 48 -15.22 3.44 -1.83
CA SER A 48 -16.29 3.85 -2.75
C SER A 48 -17.54 4.41 -2.06
N PHE A 49 -17.56 4.41 -0.74
CA PHE A 49 -18.65 4.91 0.11
C PHE A 49 -18.11 5.87 1.16
N ARG A 50 -18.98 6.67 1.77
CA ARG A 50 -18.60 7.62 2.83
C ARG A 50 -19.22 7.21 4.15
N PHE A 51 -18.39 7.16 5.19
CA PHE A 51 -18.87 7.05 6.57
C PHE A 51 -19.32 8.41 7.10
N PRO A 52 -20.21 8.45 8.09
CA PRO A 52 -20.52 9.69 8.80
C PRO A 52 -19.25 10.40 9.30
N GLY A 53 -19.13 11.69 9.02
CA GLY A 53 -17.96 12.49 9.35
C GLY A 53 -16.85 12.52 8.28
N MET A 54 -17.05 11.87 7.13
CA MET A 54 -16.15 11.93 5.98
C MET A 54 -16.67 12.79 4.82
N GLU A 55 -17.83 13.41 4.98
CA GLU A 55 -18.54 14.10 3.89
C GLU A 55 -17.77 15.28 3.31
N THR A 56 -16.94 15.91 4.15
CA THR A 56 -16.11 17.08 3.75
C THR A 56 -14.65 16.75 3.55
N LEU A 57 -14.23 15.49 3.75
CA LEU A 57 -12.85 15.09 3.61
C LEU A 57 -12.53 14.85 2.13
N GLU A 58 -11.53 15.53 1.62
CA GLU A 58 -10.97 15.23 0.31
C GLU A 58 -10.13 13.95 0.38
N ILE A 59 -10.46 12.95 -0.44
CA ILE A 59 -9.81 11.64 -0.43
C ILE A 59 -9.37 11.29 -1.86
N PRO A 60 -8.27 11.87 -2.36
CA PRO A 60 -7.83 11.61 -3.72
C PRO A 60 -7.25 10.21 -3.93
N GLY A 61 -6.77 9.56 -2.86
CA GLY A 61 -6.17 8.23 -2.93
C GLY A 61 -5.16 7.99 -1.82
N ALA A 62 -4.08 7.27 -2.14
CA ALA A 62 -2.93 7.16 -1.25
C ALA A 62 -2.18 8.48 -1.23
N MET A 63 -1.87 8.93 -0.03
CA MET A 63 -1.15 10.18 0.21
C MET A 63 0.25 9.92 0.74
N MET A 64 1.16 10.85 0.51
CA MET A 64 2.50 10.87 1.10
C MET A 64 2.80 12.24 1.68
N VAL A 65 3.45 12.27 2.84
CA VAL A 65 4.08 13.45 3.45
C VAL A 65 5.52 13.14 3.82
N LYS A 66 6.37 14.16 3.84
CA LYS A 66 7.72 14.05 4.42
C LYS A 66 7.66 14.31 5.92
N LEU A 67 8.46 13.55 6.66
CA LEU A 67 8.67 13.76 8.08
C LEU A 67 10.08 14.29 8.36
N ALA A 68 10.21 15.08 9.40
CA ALA A 68 11.49 15.45 9.96
C ALA A 68 12.22 14.23 10.56
N ASP A 69 13.46 14.42 11.00
CA ASP A 69 14.28 13.33 11.59
C ASP A 69 13.69 12.77 12.90
N ASP A 70 12.80 13.51 13.55
CA ASP A 70 12.06 13.06 14.74
C ASP A 70 10.98 12.01 14.42
N MET A 71 10.71 11.73 13.14
CA MET A 71 9.76 10.74 12.62
C MET A 71 8.29 11.02 12.90
N HIS A 72 7.94 12.20 13.42
CA HIS A 72 6.54 12.57 13.70
C HIS A 72 6.16 14.01 13.30
N THR A 73 7.13 14.88 12.99
CA THR A 73 6.84 16.24 12.51
C THR A 73 6.71 16.25 10.99
N ILE A 74 5.54 16.66 10.49
CA ILE A 74 5.26 16.80 9.05
C ILE A 74 5.94 18.07 8.54
N ILE A 75 6.77 17.94 7.50
CA ILE A 75 7.54 19.04 6.90
C ILE A 75 7.21 19.31 5.43
N SER A 76 6.18 18.67 4.90
CA SER A 76 5.73 18.90 3.51
C SER A 76 4.21 19.00 3.42
N GLU A 77 3.72 19.51 2.28
CA GLU A 77 2.32 19.32 1.92
C GLU A 77 2.08 17.87 1.47
N PRO A 78 0.86 17.35 1.68
CA PRO A 78 0.49 16.01 1.19
C PRO A 78 0.49 15.94 -0.34
N VAL A 79 1.01 14.84 -0.87
CA VAL A 79 1.02 14.52 -2.30
C VAL A 79 0.23 13.24 -2.52
N CYS A 80 -0.68 13.23 -3.50
CA CYS A 80 -1.34 12.00 -3.94
C CYS A 80 -0.36 11.16 -4.77
N VAL A 81 -0.08 9.94 -4.33
CA VAL A 81 0.90 9.06 -4.97
C VAL A 81 0.27 7.93 -5.77
N ALA A 82 -0.98 7.55 -5.46
CA ALA A 82 -1.77 6.57 -6.19
C ALA A 82 -3.25 6.96 -6.13
N ASN A 83 -3.92 6.98 -7.29
CA ASN A 83 -5.30 7.44 -7.40
C ASN A 83 -6.27 6.48 -6.71
N GLY A 84 -7.19 7.05 -5.92
CA GLY A 84 -8.26 6.33 -5.25
C GLY A 84 -9.58 6.38 -6.03
N TYR A 85 -10.66 5.88 -5.41
CA TYR A 85 -11.96 5.74 -6.06
C TYR A 85 -12.45 7.02 -6.76
N ASP A 86 -12.31 8.18 -6.14
CA ASP A 86 -12.84 9.44 -6.69
C ASP A 86 -11.99 10.02 -7.82
N THR A 87 -10.73 9.62 -7.94
CA THR A 87 -9.74 10.25 -8.85
C THR A 87 -9.16 9.30 -9.90
N ALA A 88 -9.45 8.00 -9.83
CA ALA A 88 -8.84 7.00 -10.70
C ALA A 88 -9.34 7.07 -12.15
N LYS A 89 -10.55 7.59 -12.37
CA LYS A 89 -11.16 7.63 -13.70
C LYS A 89 -10.29 8.38 -14.72
N GLY A 90 -10.00 7.71 -15.85
CA GLY A 90 -9.15 8.25 -16.90
C GLY A 90 -7.66 8.19 -16.61
N THR A 91 -7.24 7.48 -15.53
CA THR A 91 -5.85 7.21 -15.18
C THR A 91 -5.55 5.72 -15.36
N ASP A 92 -4.29 5.33 -15.19
CA ASP A 92 -3.85 3.93 -15.17
C ASP A 92 -4.37 3.14 -13.95
N TYR A 93 -4.94 3.83 -12.95
CA TYR A 93 -5.58 3.24 -11.77
C TYR A 93 -7.08 2.95 -11.96
N GLU A 94 -7.70 3.25 -13.13
CA GLU A 94 -9.16 3.22 -13.30
C GLU A 94 -9.79 1.87 -12.93
N GLU A 95 -9.17 0.77 -13.36
CA GLU A 95 -9.68 -0.58 -13.07
C GLU A 95 -9.26 -1.10 -11.68
N HIS A 96 -8.20 -0.56 -11.09
CA HIS A 96 -7.61 -0.99 -9.84
C HIS A 96 -7.32 0.20 -8.90
N PRO A 97 -8.34 1.02 -8.56
CA PRO A 97 -8.12 2.19 -7.71
C PRO A 97 -7.59 1.81 -6.34
N PHE A 98 -6.72 2.67 -5.78
CA PHE A 98 -6.25 2.50 -4.40
C PHE A 98 -7.44 2.46 -3.44
N PHE A 99 -7.42 1.49 -2.51
CA PHE A 99 -8.38 1.40 -1.41
C PHE A 99 -7.71 1.64 -0.07
N GLU A 100 -6.75 0.78 0.34
CA GLU A 100 -6.05 0.82 1.64
C GLU A 100 -4.73 0.05 1.59
N ALA A 101 -4.11 -0.20 2.75
CA ALA A 101 -2.95 -1.08 2.93
C ALA A 101 -1.66 -0.57 2.26
N SER A 102 -1.31 0.70 2.45
CA SER A 102 -0.07 1.26 1.95
C SER A 102 1.16 0.47 2.40
N SER A 103 2.01 0.11 1.45
CA SER A 103 3.32 -0.51 1.71
C SER A 103 4.32 -0.02 0.68
N ILE A 104 5.51 0.34 1.11
CA ILE A 104 6.54 0.93 0.25
C ILE A 104 7.87 0.19 0.42
N ARG A 105 8.56 -0.10 -0.69
CA ARG A 105 9.92 -0.63 -0.71
C ARG A 105 10.70 -0.06 -1.88
N LYS A 106 12.02 -0.03 -1.73
CA LYS A 106 12.96 0.29 -2.80
C LYS A 106 13.80 -0.94 -3.11
N PHE A 107 13.84 -1.33 -4.39
CA PHE A 107 14.74 -2.36 -4.90
C PHE A 107 15.46 -1.81 -6.13
N GLY A 108 16.80 -1.76 -6.05
CA GLY A 108 17.60 -1.11 -7.08
C GLY A 108 17.25 0.37 -7.23
N GLU A 109 16.85 0.75 -8.43
CA GLU A 109 16.47 2.14 -8.77
C GLU A 109 14.96 2.42 -8.72
N TRP A 110 14.15 1.39 -8.38
CA TRP A 110 12.71 1.49 -8.37
C TRP A 110 12.13 1.50 -6.97
N TYR A 111 11.13 2.34 -6.76
CA TYR A 111 10.25 2.34 -5.61
C TYR A 111 8.97 1.59 -5.98
N TYR A 112 8.55 0.67 -5.11
CA TYR A 112 7.36 -0.15 -5.25
C TYR A 112 6.35 0.23 -4.18
N PHE A 113 5.24 0.81 -4.59
CA PHE A 113 4.11 1.10 -3.72
C PHE A 113 3.08 -0.01 -3.88
N VAL A 114 2.95 -0.86 -2.88
CA VAL A 114 2.00 -1.98 -2.85
C VAL A 114 0.77 -1.58 -2.05
N TYR A 115 -0.40 -1.96 -2.52
CA TYR A 115 -1.67 -1.57 -1.93
C TYR A 115 -2.79 -2.59 -2.21
N SER A 116 -3.88 -2.57 -1.40
CA SER A 116 -5.15 -3.22 -1.72
C SER A 116 -5.99 -2.32 -2.61
N SER A 117 -6.52 -2.86 -3.71
CA SER A 117 -7.42 -2.12 -4.59
C SER A 117 -8.89 -2.18 -4.14
N GLN A 118 -9.75 -1.38 -4.79
CA GLN A 118 -11.20 -1.44 -4.60
C GLN A 118 -11.81 -2.80 -4.91
N GLN A 119 -11.11 -3.66 -5.65
CA GLN A 119 -11.52 -5.04 -5.92
C GLN A 119 -11.45 -5.93 -4.66
N MET A 120 -10.80 -5.47 -3.60
CA MET A 120 -10.70 -6.09 -2.27
C MET A 120 -9.81 -7.35 -2.20
N HIS A 121 -9.78 -8.18 -3.25
CA HIS A 121 -9.13 -9.49 -3.25
C HIS A 121 -7.68 -9.49 -3.70
N GLU A 122 -7.16 -8.37 -4.16
CA GLU A 122 -5.86 -8.28 -4.83
C GLU A 122 -4.90 -7.31 -4.13
N LEU A 123 -3.61 -7.63 -4.18
CA LEU A 123 -2.53 -6.69 -3.94
C LEU A 123 -1.99 -6.21 -5.27
N CYS A 124 -2.18 -4.93 -5.52
CA CYS A 124 -1.66 -4.21 -6.66
C CYS A 124 -0.35 -3.50 -6.31
N TYR A 125 0.36 -3.04 -7.34
CA TYR A 125 1.52 -2.19 -7.15
C TYR A 125 1.66 -1.14 -8.23
N GLY A 126 2.24 -0.01 -7.82
CA GLY A 126 2.76 1.02 -8.70
C GLY A 126 4.27 1.15 -8.55
N MET A 127 4.92 1.70 -9.58
CA MET A 127 6.36 1.92 -9.60
C MET A 127 6.69 3.39 -9.85
N SER A 128 7.75 3.88 -9.21
CA SER A 128 8.31 5.21 -9.44
C SER A 128 9.82 5.20 -9.35
N LYS A 129 10.46 6.23 -9.92
CA LYS A 129 11.91 6.50 -9.75
C LYS A 129 12.19 7.39 -8.54
N THR A 130 11.16 7.96 -7.93
CA THR A 130 11.28 8.82 -6.75
C THR A 130 10.33 8.39 -5.65
N PRO A 131 10.69 8.59 -4.38
CA PRO A 131 9.80 8.24 -3.27
C PRO A 131 8.52 9.10 -3.23
N GLU A 132 8.55 10.29 -3.81
CA GLU A 132 7.39 11.18 -3.89
C GLU A 132 6.37 10.77 -4.97
N GLY A 133 6.71 9.78 -5.81
CA GLY A 133 5.87 9.41 -6.95
C GLY A 133 5.89 10.44 -8.10
N PRO A 134 4.85 10.54 -8.95
CA PRO A 134 3.70 9.63 -8.92
C PRO A 134 4.12 8.18 -9.18
N PHE A 135 3.37 7.24 -8.62
CA PHE A 135 3.56 5.83 -8.92
C PHE A 135 2.67 5.43 -10.09
N GLU A 136 3.26 4.93 -11.16
CA GLU A 136 2.51 4.36 -12.28
C GLU A 136 2.03 2.95 -11.91
N TYR A 137 0.74 2.66 -12.10
CA TYR A 137 0.19 1.33 -11.90
C TYR A 137 0.89 0.31 -12.82
N LYS A 138 1.28 -0.85 -12.28
CA LYS A 138 2.02 -1.86 -13.04
C LYS A 138 1.35 -3.25 -13.03
N GLY A 139 0.41 -3.50 -12.14
CA GLY A 139 -0.31 -4.77 -12.14
C GLY A 139 -0.70 -5.27 -10.76
N VAL A 140 -1.19 -6.49 -10.75
CA VAL A 140 -1.51 -7.29 -9.57
C VAL A 140 -0.34 -8.21 -9.25
N ILE A 141 0.09 -8.26 -7.99
CA ILE A 141 1.13 -9.22 -7.54
C ILE A 141 0.47 -10.55 -7.17
N VAL A 142 -0.60 -10.51 -6.40
CA VAL A 142 -1.34 -11.70 -5.95
C VAL A 142 -2.81 -11.36 -5.73
N SER A 143 -3.68 -12.30 -6.04
CA SER A 143 -5.12 -12.21 -5.80
C SER A 143 -5.57 -13.35 -4.89
N ASN A 144 -6.32 -13.04 -3.83
CA ASN A 144 -7.03 -14.07 -3.06
C ASN A 144 -8.10 -14.69 -3.95
N GLY A 145 -7.91 -15.92 -4.39
CA GLY A 145 -8.80 -16.61 -5.32
C GLY A 145 -8.29 -16.66 -6.75
N ASP A 146 -7.04 -16.27 -6.99
CA ASP A 146 -6.33 -16.36 -8.29
C ASP A 146 -7.02 -15.65 -9.45
N ILE A 147 -7.87 -14.66 -9.17
CA ILE A 147 -8.49 -13.86 -10.24
C ILE A 147 -7.40 -13.11 -11.00
N GLY A 148 -7.40 -13.24 -12.32
CA GLY A 148 -6.40 -12.68 -13.24
C GLY A 148 -5.20 -13.58 -13.49
N TYR A 149 -4.84 -14.48 -12.57
CA TYR A 149 -3.72 -15.40 -12.76
C TYR A 149 -4.01 -16.38 -13.91
N GLU A 150 -3.11 -16.44 -14.90
CA GLU A 150 -3.26 -17.25 -16.12
C GLU A 150 -4.62 -17.06 -16.84
N GLY A 151 -5.24 -15.88 -16.70
CA GLY A 151 -6.52 -15.56 -17.31
C GLY A 151 -7.75 -16.12 -16.56
N ASN A 152 -7.59 -16.55 -15.32
CA ASN A 152 -8.69 -17.01 -14.49
C ASN A 152 -9.66 -15.86 -14.14
N GLU A 153 -10.92 -15.99 -14.53
CA GLU A 153 -11.96 -14.98 -14.28
C GLU A 153 -12.80 -15.24 -13.01
N LEU A 154 -12.70 -16.46 -12.46
CA LEU A 154 -13.53 -16.88 -11.33
C LEU A 154 -12.68 -17.21 -10.12
N ALA A 155 -13.12 -16.75 -8.95
CA ALA A 155 -12.44 -17.05 -7.71
C ALA A 155 -12.38 -18.56 -7.43
N THR A 156 -11.17 -19.08 -7.20
CA THR A 156 -10.91 -20.47 -6.83
C THR A 156 -11.17 -20.74 -5.35
N ASN A 157 -11.19 -19.66 -4.54
CA ASN A 157 -11.36 -19.72 -3.08
C ASN A 157 -12.25 -18.58 -2.60
N TYR A 158 -12.66 -18.66 -1.32
CA TYR A 158 -13.27 -17.53 -0.64
C TYR A 158 -12.28 -16.35 -0.60
N TYR A 159 -12.66 -15.22 -1.14
CA TYR A 159 -11.85 -14.04 -1.20
C TYR A 159 -12.48 -12.86 -0.43
N GLY A 160 -11.64 -11.97 0.02
CA GLY A 160 -12.01 -10.74 0.70
C GLY A 160 -10.81 -9.80 0.67
N ASN A 161 -10.77 -8.80 1.55
CA ASN A 161 -9.66 -7.87 1.55
C ASN A 161 -8.31 -8.58 1.71
N ASN A 162 -7.29 -7.94 1.19
CA ASN A 162 -5.93 -8.43 1.16
C ASN A 162 -4.98 -7.31 1.60
N HIS A 163 -4.08 -7.58 2.51
CA HIS A 163 -3.03 -6.67 2.95
C HIS A 163 -1.69 -7.36 2.87
N GLY A 164 -0.65 -6.63 2.50
CA GLY A 164 0.67 -7.23 2.41
C GLY A 164 1.75 -6.25 2.00
N GLY A 165 2.93 -6.78 1.75
CA GLY A 165 4.07 -5.98 1.32
C GLY A 165 5.24 -6.83 0.85
N LEU A 166 6.08 -6.22 0.02
CA LEU A 166 7.30 -6.81 -0.49
C LEU A 166 8.43 -6.78 0.54
N VAL A 167 9.32 -7.76 0.47
CA VAL A 167 10.55 -7.78 1.24
C VAL A 167 11.65 -8.51 0.47
N GLU A 168 12.90 -8.07 0.66
CA GLU A 168 14.07 -8.81 0.20
C GLU A 168 14.68 -9.59 1.36
N ILE A 169 14.92 -10.88 1.15
CA ILE A 169 15.58 -11.78 2.11
C ILE A 169 16.67 -12.54 1.38
N ASN A 170 17.93 -12.31 1.75
CA ASN A 170 19.09 -12.98 1.16
C ASN A 170 19.14 -12.87 -0.39
N GLY A 171 18.88 -11.69 -0.93
CA GLY A 171 18.90 -11.41 -2.37
C GLY A 171 17.72 -12.02 -3.15
N LYS A 172 16.67 -12.43 -2.46
CA LYS A 172 15.42 -12.93 -3.06
C LYS A 172 14.26 -12.08 -2.61
N HIS A 173 13.32 -11.82 -3.51
CA HIS A 173 12.13 -11.01 -3.22
C HIS A 173 10.95 -11.90 -2.89
N TYR A 174 10.17 -11.47 -1.91
CA TYR A 174 8.98 -12.16 -1.42
C TYR A 174 7.85 -11.15 -1.25
N ILE A 175 6.62 -11.60 -1.48
CA ILE A 175 5.40 -10.93 -1.05
C ILE A 175 4.86 -11.64 0.19
N PHE A 176 4.55 -10.89 1.23
CA PHE A 176 3.82 -11.37 2.40
C PHE A 176 2.43 -10.77 2.34
N TRP A 177 1.40 -11.60 2.54
CA TRP A 177 0.00 -11.14 2.55
C TRP A 177 -0.85 -12.00 3.47
N HIS A 178 -2.14 -11.75 3.54
CA HIS A 178 -3.07 -12.66 4.19
C HIS A 178 -4.18 -13.11 3.24
N ARG A 179 -4.69 -14.30 3.48
CA ARG A 179 -5.91 -14.82 2.88
C ARG A 179 -6.97 -15.06 3.94
N HIS A 180 -8.23 -15.09 3.52
CA HIS A 180 -9.32 -15.49 4.39
C HIS A 180 -9.42 -17.02 4.45
N THR A 181 -9.70 -17.55 5.64
CA THR A 181 -9.90 -18.99 5.85
C THR A 181 -11.30 -19.26 6.41
N HIS A 182 -11.77 -20.49 6.29
CA HIS A 182 -13.06 -20.95 6.78
C HIS A 182 -14.27 -20.15 6.24
N GLY A 183 -14.14 -19.50 5.07
CA GLY A 183 -15.19 -18.66 4.50
C GLY A 183 -15.62 -17.50 5.40
N ARG A 184 -14.68 -16.90 6.16
CA ARG A 184 -14.96 -15.84 7.13
C ARG A 184 -13.99 -14.66 6.98
N ALA A 185 -14.53 -13.45 6.93
CA ALA A 185 -13.76 -12.21 6.79
C ALA A 185 -12.76 -11.96 7.95
N PHE A 186 -13.04 -12.48 9.13
CA PHE A 186 -12.19 -12.29 10.32
C PHE A 186 -11.27 -13.49 10.62
N SER A 187 -11.32 -14.55 9.81
CA SER A 187 -10.41 -15.68 9.90
C SER A 187 -9.33 -15.52 8.83
N ARG A 188 -8.15 -15.05 9.23
CA ARG A 188 -7.07 -14.69 8.31
C ARG A 188 -5.84 -15.54 8.57
N GLN A 189 -5.19 -15.97 7.50
CA GLN A 189 -3.93 -16.72 7.52
C GLN A 189 -2.86 -15.91 6.80
N GLY A 190 -1.71 -15.73 7.43
CA GLY A 190 -0.52 -15.16 6.77
C GLY A 190 0.01 -16.11 5.71
N CYS A 191 0.31 -15.57 4.54
CA CYS A 191 0.90 -16.26 3.40
C CYS A 191 2.19 -15.54 3.01
N ALA A 192 3.11 -16.27 2.38
CA ALA A 192 4.32 -15.71 1.80
C ALA A 192 4.71 -16.52 0.57
N ASP A 193 5.08 -15.84 -0.48
CA ASP A 193 5.59 -16.48 -1.69
C ASP A 193 6.71 -15.68 -2.33
N LYS A 194 7.53 -16.36 -3.13
CA LYS A 194 8.61 -15.73 -3.85
C LYS A 194 8.05 -15.00 -5.06
N VAL A 195 8.50 -13.77 -5.28
CA VAL A 195 8.23 -13.01 -6.51
C VAL A 195 9.51 -12.82 -7.31
N GLU A 196 9.36 -12.71 -8.61
CA GLU A 196 10.43 -12.35 -9.53
C GLU A 196 10.28 -10.89 -9.92
N ILE A 197 11.38 -10.15 -9.82
CA ILE A 197 11.48 -8.80 -10.41
C ILE A 197 12.16 -8.95 -11.75
N LEU A 198 11.46 -8.61 -12.83
CA LEU A 198 11.95 -8.72 -14.19
C LEU A 198 12.99 -7.62 -14.49
N ALA A 199 13.65 -7.71 -15.64
CA ALA A 199 14.71 -6.77 -16.03
C ALA A 199 14.24 -5.31 -16.17
N ASP A 200 12.95 -5.10 -16.46
CA ASP A 200 12.31 -3.77 -16.51
C ASP A 200 11.77 -3.29 -15.16
N GLY A 201 11.93 -4.11 -14.10
CA GLY A 201 11.46 -3.86 -12.75
C GLY A 201 10.05 -4.37 -12.47
N THR A 202 9.30 -4.85 -13.45
CA THR A 202 7.93 -5.33 -13.23
C THR A 202 7.90 -6.67 -12.50
N ILE A 203 6.77 -6.94 -11.83
CA ILE A 203 6.51 -8.17 -11.06
C ILE A 203 5.30 -8.87 -11.69
N PRO A 204 5.46 -10.07 -12.28
CA PRO A 204 4.32 -10.86 -12.76
C PRO A 204 3.41 -11.29 -11.62
N GLN A 205 2.10 -11.42 -11.90
CA GLN A 205 1.18 -12.01 -10.94
C GLN A 205 1.59 -13.45 -10.61
N ILE A 206 1.54 -13.79 -9.34
CA ILE A 206 1.82 -15.14 -8.85
C ILE A 206 0.51 -15.86 -8.48
N GLU A 207 0.53 -17.19 -8.53
CA GLU A 207 -0.52 -18.03 -7.98
C GLU A 207 -0.62 -17.85 -6.46
N MET A 208 -1.84 -17.84 -5.93
CA MET A 208 -2.07 -17.75 -4.50
C MET A 208 -1.60 -19.03 -3.79
N THR A 209 -0.87 -18.92 -2.71
CA THR A 209 -0.54 -20.05 -1.82
C THR A 209 -1.81 -20.75 -1.33
N SER A 210 -1.92 -22.03 -1.59
CA SER A 210 -3.08 -22.90 -1.22
C SER A 210 -3.06 -23.32 0.25
#